data_ad8e033bb3d5d3a1b960acc96d56015f
#
_entry.id   ad8e033bb3d5d3a1b960acc96d56015f
#
_cell.length_a   1.000
_cell.length_b   1.000
_cell.length_c   1.000
_cell.angle_alpha   90.00
_cell.angle_beta   90.00
_cell.angle_gamma   90.00
#
_symmetry.space_group_name_H-M   'P 1'
#
loop_
_entity.id
_entity.type
_entity.pdbx_description
1 polymer ?
#
loop_
_entity_poly.entity_id
_entity_poly.type
_entity_poly.pdbx_seq_one_letter_code
_entity_poly.pdbx_strand_id
1 'polypeptide(L)'
;MVFVFKCMLKIRNLGETYTGGIGSFLLFCMILFHLYEVHRQKKYYTLSEHVIKFMQFYGETDWSNRVIYMKEGMTSERSSFETHGFSMFSPQDESHDIGKAAFKIKDALNLFRNRARYLMGKNFAAKESILKCLINPNNDIFKYYEWKNSY
;
A
#
# COMPACT_ATOMS: atom_id res chain seq x y z
N MET A 1 6.04 4.88 -7.02
CA MET A 1 5.01 4.22 -6.19
C MET A 1 5.07 4.66 -4.73
N VAL A 2 6.18 4.52 -4.00
CA VAL A 2 6.28 4.85 -2.57
C VAL A 2 5.74 6.24 -2.25
N PHE A 3 6.19 7.27 -2.97
CA PHE A 3 5.75 8.65 -2.75
C PHE A 3 4.23 8.82 -2.88
N VAL A 4 3.64 8.24 -3.94
CA VAL A 4 2.19 8.32 -4.19
C VAL A 4 1.39 7.74 -3.03
N PHE A 5 1.76 6.54 -2.57
CA PHE A 5 1.07 5.90 -1.46
C PHE A 5 1.33 6.61 -0.12
N LYS A 6 2.53 7.13 0.11
CA LYS A 6 2.81 7.95 1.31
C LYS A 6 1.92 9.18 1.35
N CYS A 7 1.79 9.92 0.26
CA CYS A 7 0.89 11.08 0.19
C CYS A 7 -0.56 10.68 0.44
N MET A 8 -1.04 9.62 -0.23
CA MET A 8 -2.42 9.14 -0.09
C MET A 8 -2.76 8.71 1.33
N LEU A 9 -1.86 7.98 1.99
CA LEU A 9 -2.02 7.54 3.38
C LEU A 9 -1.92 8.71 4.37
N LYS A 10 -0.99 9.63 4.17
CA LYS A 10 -0.78 10.78 5.04
C LYS A 10 -1.99 11.72 5.06
N ILE A 11 -2.61 11.98 3.92
CA ILE A 11 -3.85 12.78 3.81
C ILE A 11 -4.99 12.19 4.68
N ARG A 12 -4.94 10.89 4.97
CA ARG A 12 -5.95 10.16 5.76
C ARG A 12 -5.49 9.83 7.18
N ASN A 13 -4.34 10.36 7.63
CA ASN A 13 -3.72 10.02 8.91
C ASN A 13 -3.45 8.51 9.10
N LEU A 14 -3.13 7.83 8.00
CA LEU A 14 -2.85 6.38 7.94
C LEU A 14 -1.38 6.09 7.57
N GLY A 15 -0.53 7.11 7.52
CA GLY A 15 0.87 6.99 7.05
C GLY A 15 1.92 6.88 8.15
N GLU A 16 1.52 6.87 9.43
CA GLU A 16 2.46 6.90 10.55
C GLU A 16 2.27 5.71 11.49
N THR A 17 3.37 5.03 11.82
CA THR A 17 3.35 3.82 12.66
C THR A 17 2.83 4.09 14.07
N TYR A 18 3.22 5.22 14.67
CA TYR A 18 2.80 5.56 16.05
C TYR A 18 1.29 5.84 16.18
N THR A 19 0.61 6.13 15.08
CA THR A 19 -0.86 6.25 15.03
C THR A 19 -1.55 4.97 14.57
N GLY A 20 -0.79 3.89 14.35
CA GLY A 20 -1.28 2.60 13.87
C GLY A 20 -1.49 2.52 12.36
N GLY A 21 -0.94 3.47 11.61
CA GLY A 21 -0.97 3.47 10.15
C GLY A 21 0.16 2.65 9.53
N ILE A 22 0.24 2.67 8.21
CA ILE A 22 1.28 2.00 7.43
C ILE A 22 2.53 2.87 7.43
N GLY A 23 3.52 2.53 8.27
CA GLY A 23 4.82 3.20 8.30
C GLY A 23 5.61 3.01 7.01
N SER A 24 6.66 3.82 6.83
CA SER A 24 7.46 3.84 5.59
C SER A 24 8.10 2.50 5.27
N PHE A 25 8.59 1.78 6.29
CA PHE A 25 9.25 0.49 6.09
C PHE A 25 8.25 -0.60 5.67
N LEU A 26 7.10 -0.68 6.36
CA LEU A 26 6.03 -1.61 5.99
C LEU A 26 5.54 -1.33 4.56
N LEU A 27 5.28 -0.07 4.21
CA LEU A 27 4.87 0.32 2.86
C LEU A 27 5.91 -0.09 1.81
N PHE A 28 7.18 0.12 2.09
CA PHE A 28 8.27 -0.28 1.20
C PHE A 28 8.27 -1.80 0.99
N CYS A 29 8.16 -2.59 2.06
CA CYS A 29 8.08 -4.06 1.97
C CYS A 29 6.83 -4.52 1.19
N MET A 30 5.68 -3.89 1.41
CA MET A 30 4.46 -4.17 0.64
C MET A 30 4.67 -3.93 -0.86
N ILE A 31 5.32 -2.82 -1.24
CA ILE A 31 5.61 -2.53 -2.65
C ILE A 31 6.60 -3.53 -3.23
N LEU A 32 7.66 -3.88 -2.51
CA LEU A 32 8.62 -4.89 -2.96
C LEU A 32 7.95 -6.24 -3.19
N PHE A 33 7.12 -6.68 -2.26
CA PHE A 33 6.38 -7.94 -2.40
C PHE A 33 5.46 -7.93 -3.62
N HIS A 34 4.73 -6.84 -3.84
CA HIS A 34 3.91 -6.67 -5.04
C HIS A 34 4.73 -6.77 -6.34
N LEU A 35 5.87 -6.09 -6.40
CA LEU A 35 6.75 -6.12 -7.58
C LEU A 35 7.32 -7.53 -7.81
N TYR A 36 7.70 -8.21 -6.74
CA TYR A 36 8.17 -9.60 -6.79
C TYR A 36 7.08 -10.54 -7.35
N GLU A 37 5.84 -10.44 -6.85
CA GLU A 37 4.70 -11.24 -7.32
C GLU A 37 4.39 -11.00 -8.80
N VAL A 38 4.43 -9.75 -9.24
CA VAL A 38 4.23 -9.38 -10.65
C VAL A 38 5.34 -9.98 -11.52
N HIS A 39 6.60 -9.87 -11.08
CA HIS A 39 7.74 -10.43 -11.79
C HIS A 39 7.65 -11.97 -11.87
N ARG A 40 7.30 -12.64 -10.76
CA ARG A 40 7.13 -14.09 -10.70
C ARG A 40 6.05 -14.58 -11.67
N GLN A 41 4.98 -13.79 -11.85
CA GLN A 41 3.90 -14.08 -12.81
C GLN A 41 4.26 -13.70 -14.26
N LYS A 42 5.46 -13.20 -14.52
CA LYS A 42 5.93 -12.71 -15.84
C LYS A 42 4.98 -11.69 -16.47
N LYS A 43 4.38 -10.84 -15.65
CA LYS A 43 3.51 -9.76 -16.09
C LYS A 43 4.28 -8.46 -16.21
N TYR A 44 3.89 -7.65 -17.20
CA TYR A 44 4.48 -6.33 -17.45
C TYR A 44 3.38 -5.29 -17.31
N TYR A 45 3.61 -4.33 -16.44
CA TYR A 45 2.66 -3.25 -16.18
C TYR A 45 3.36 -1.89 -16.32
N THR A 46 2.61 -0.91 -16.79
CA THR A 46 2.99 0.51 -16.66
C THR A 46 2.98 0.91 -15.19
N LEU A 47 3.61 2.05 -14.85
CA LEU A 47 3.60 2.56 -13.48
C LEU A 47 2.17 2.75 -12.94
N SER A 48 1.27 3.23 -13.79
CA SER A 48 -0.14 3.44 -13.44
C SER A 48 -0.86 2.13 -13.11
N GLU A 49 -0.62 1.10 -13.92
CA GLU A 49 -1.16 -0.23 -13.69
C GLU A 49 -0.61 -0.84 -12.41
N HIS A 50 0.69 -0.69 -12.13
CA HIS A 50 1.27 -1.13 -10.86
C HIS A 50 0.59 -0.48 -9.66
N VAL A 51 0.27 0.81 -9.72
CA VAL A 51 -0.43 1.52 -8.64
C VAL A 51 -1.83 0.94 -8.43
N ILE A 52 -2.59 0.73 -9.50
CA ILE A 52 -3.94 0.15 -9.42
C ILE A 52 -3.88 -1.30 -8.92
N LYS A 53 -2.99 -2.11 -9.49
CA LYS A 53 -2.85 -3.53 -9.12
C LYS A 53 -2.35 -3.74 -7.69
N PHE A 54 -1.47 -2.88 -7.20
CA PHE A 54 -1.06 -2.85 -5.79
C PHE A 54 -2.27 -2.61 -4.87
N MET A 55 -3.05 -1.57 -5.15
CA MET A 55 -4.23 -1.24 -4.34
C MET A 55 -5.29 -2.34 -4.42
N GLN A 56 -5.48 -2.95 -5.59
CA GLN A 56 -6.38 -4.07 -5.79
C GLN A 56 -5.92 -5.29 -4.98
N PHE A 57 -4.65 -5.69 -5.11
CA PHE A 57 -4.09 -6.83 -4.42
C PHE A 57 -4.24 -6.71 -2.90
N TYR A 58 -3.79 -5.61 -2.31
CA TYR A 58 -3.88 -5.43 -0.86
C TYR A 58 -5.30 -5.14 -0.37
N GLY A 59 -6.09 -4.41 -1.14
CA GLY A 59 -7.45 -4.04 -0.74
C GLY A 59 -8.48 -5.15 -0.88
N GLU A 60 -8.31 -6.09 -1.81
CA GLU A 60 -9.29 -7.15 -2.09
C GLU A 60 -8.94 -8.49 -1.45
N THR A 61 -7.66 -8.71 -1.11
CA THR A 61 -7.24 -9.94 -0.44
C THR A 61 -7.74 -9.95 1.02
N ASP A 62 -8.26 -11.07 1.46
CA ASP A 62 -8.56 -11.31 2.87
C ASP A 62 -7.27 -11.68 3.62
N TRP A 63 -6.75 -10.72 4.37
CA TRP A 63 -5.53 -10.85 5.16
C TRP A 63 -5.76 -11.44 6.56
N SER A 64 -7.00 -11.70 6.96
CA SER A 64 -7.29 -12.30 8.28
C SER A 64 -6.70 -13.69 8.42
N ASN A 65 -6.67 -14.43 7.32
CA ASN A 65 -6.18 -15.81 7.23
C ASN A 65 -4.86 -15.97 6.47
N ARG A 66 -4.19 -14.87 6.13
CA ARG A 66 -2.98 -14.90 5.32
C ARG A 66 -1.83 -14.14 5.97
N VAL A 67 -0.63 -14.64 5.73
CA VAL A 67 0.64 -14.06 6.20
C VAL A 67 1.57 -13.92 5.02
N ILE A 68 2.35 -12.85 4.99
CA ILE A 68 3.39 -12.63 3.98
C ILE A 68 4.75 -12.90 4.61
N TYR A 69 5.50 -13.80 4.01
CA TYR A 69 6.90 -14.09 4.31
C TYR A 69 7.78 -13.46 3.25
N MET A 70 8.41 -12.32 3.60
CA MET A 70 9.18 -11.53 2.64
C MET A 70 10.43 -12.24 2.12
N LYS A 71 11.11 -13.00 2.96
CA LYS A 71 12.35 -13.69 2.62
C LYS A 71 12.10 -14.82 1.60
N GLU A 72 11.03 -15.56 1.77
CA GLU A 72 10.61 -16.62 0.86
C GLU A 72 9.85 -16.09 -0.36
N GLY A 73 9.42 -14.83 -0.31
CA GLY A 73 8.61 -14.23 -1.36
C GLY A 73 7.26 -14.92 -1.56
N MET A 74 6.62 -15.37 -0.49
CA MET A 74 5.38 -16.12 -0.57
C MET A 74 4.33 -15.67 0.44
N THR A 75 3.07 -16.01 0.14
CA THR A 75 1.99 -15.95 1.11
C THR A 75 1.66 -17.35 1.59
N SER A 76 1.37 -17.49 2.89
CA SER A 76 0.90 -18.74 3.48
C SER A 76 -0.41 -18.52 4.22
N GLU A 77 -1.18 -19.58 4.40
CA GLU A 77 -2.33 -19.55 5.31
C GLU A 77 -1.84 -19.50 6.76
N ARG A 78 -2.57 -18.77 7.59
CA ARG A 78 -2.26 -18.67 9.01
C ARG A 78 -2.67 -19.95 9.73
N SER A 79 -1.74 -20.53 10.47
CA SER A 79 -1.97 -21.80 11.20
C SER A 79 -2.73 -21.64 12.53
N SER A 80 -2.89 -20.40 13.05
CA SER A 80 -3.57 -20.12 14.30
C SER A 80 -4.54 -18.94 14.16
N PHE A 81 -5.64 -18.99 14.91
CA PHE A 81 -6.64 -17.92 15.01
C PHE A 81 -6.12 -16.69 15.78
N GLU A 82 -4.88 -16.27 15.56
CA GLU A 82 -4.41 -15.03 16.12
C GLU A 82 -5.13 -13.84 15.45
N THR A 83 -5.75 -13.04 16.27
CA THR A 83 -6.69 -11.95 15.90
C THR A 83 -6.04 -10.71 15.27
N HIS A 84 -4.82 -10.81 14.76
CA HIS A 84 -4.10 -9.69 14.15
C HIS A 84 -4.38 -9.62 12.64
N GLY A 85 -5.01 -8.54 12.22
CA GLY A 85 -5.60 -8.40 10.90
C GLY A 85 -4.66 -8.44 9.70
N PHE A 86 -3.36 -8.19 9.84
CA PHE A 86 -2.37 -8.22 8.75
C PHE A 86 -1.00 -8.57 9.33
N SER A 87 -0.37 -9.56 8.76
CA SER A 87 0.98 -9.98 9.16
C SER A 87 1.90 -10.03 7.95
N MET A 88 3.07 -9.42 8.10
CA MET A 88 4.16 -9.45 7.14
C MET A 88 5.47 -9.57 7.89
N PHE A 89 6.19 -10.67 7.70
CA PHE A 89 7.47 -10.90 8.34
C PHE A 89 8.60 -10.21 7.60
N SER A 90 9.50 -9.60 8.37
CA SER A 90 10.64 -8.84 7.86
C SER A 90 11.56 -9.69 6.98
N PRO A 91 12.11 -9.15 5.88
CA PRO A 91 13.12 -9.86 5.10
C PRO A 91 14.45 -10.05 5.84
N GLN A 92 14.69 -9.28 6.90
CA GLN A 92 15.92 -9.32 7.70
C GLN A 92 15.80 -10.24 8.91
N ASP A 93 14.60 -10.36 9.47
CA ASP A 93 14.30 -11.14 10.68
C ASP A 93 12.93 -11.79 10.54
N GLU A 94 12.93 -13.09 10.28
CA GLU A 94 11.72 -13.89 10.08
C GLU A 94 10.85 -14.04 11.34
N SER A 95 11.39 -13.70 12.51
CA SER A 95 10.61 -13.67 13.76
C SER A 95 9.88 -12.34 13.97
N HIS A 96 10.24 -11.29 13.21
CA HIS A 96 9.72 -9.95 13.37
C HIS A 96 8.55 -9.65 12.41
N ASP A 97 7.33 -9.64 12.94
CA ASP A 97 6.13 -9.20 12.21
C ASP A 97 6.07 -7.66 12.16
N ILE A 98 6.44 -7.10 11.00
CA ILE A 98 6.41 -5.66 10.73
C ILE A 98 5.00 -5.13 10.50
N GLY A 99 4.02 -5.98 10.23
CA GLY A 99 2.61 -5.63 10.08
C GLY A 99 1.91 -5.38 11.41
N LYS A 100 2.41 -5.95 12.50
CA LYS A 100 1.80 -5.91 13.85
C LYS A 100 1.56 -4.50 14.38
N ALA A 101 2.46 -3.56 14.09
CA ALA A 101 2.35 -2.17 14.55
C ALA A 101 1.26 -1.38 13.82
N ALA A 102 0.77 -1.86 12.68
CA ALA A 102 -0.22 -1.19 11.86
C ALA A 102 -1.66 -1.58 12.28
N PHE A 103 -2.07 -1.27 13.51
CA PHE A 103 -3.38 -1.67 14.04
C PHE A 103 -4.58 -1.02 13.32
N LYS A 104 -4.38 0.08 12.57
CA LYS A 104 -5.36 0.68 11.65
C LYS A 104 -5.24 0.18 10.21
N ILE A 105 -4.55 -0.92 9.99
CA ILE A 105 -4.30 -1.45 8.64
C ILE A 105 -5.61 -1.69 7.86
N LYS A 106 -6.68 -2.11 8.52
CA LYS A 106 -7.99 -2.32 7.89
C LYS A 106 -8.51 -1.06 7.20
N ASP A 107 -8.31 0.12 7.78
CA ASP A 107 -8.74 1.39 7.19
C ASP A 107 -7.92 1.70 5.94
N ALA A 108 -6.61 1.44 5.98
CA ALA A 108 -5.73 1.61 4.82
C ALA A 108 -6.06 0.62 3.68
N LEU A 109 -6.34 -0.64 4.00
CA LEU A 109 -6.76 -1.65 3.02
C LEU A 109 -8.11 -1.31 2.39
N ASN A 110 -9.06 -0.80 3.18
CA ASN A 110 -10.34 -0.30 2.68
C ASN A 110 -10.17 0.93 1.78
N LEU A 111 -9.26 1.84 2.14
CA LEU A 111 -8.90 2.97 1.27
C LEU A 111 -8.35 2.48 -0.07
N PHE A 112 -7.44 1.50 -0.08
CA PHE A 112 -6.89 0.90 -1.30
C PHE A 112 -8.00 0.26 -2.14
N ARG A 113 -8.85 -0.56 -1.54
CA ARG A 113 -9.99 -1.20 -2.21
C ARG A 113 -10.90 -0.17 -2.91
N ASN A 114 -11.31 0.85 -2.18
CA ASN A 114 -12.22 1.86 -2.70
C ASN A 114 -11.58 2.67 -3.84
N ARG A 115 -10.29 3.00 -3.72
CA ARG A 115 -9.56 3.72 -4.77
C ARG A 115 -9.31 2.87 -6.00
N ALA A 116 -8.95 1.61 -5.84
CA ALA A 116 -8.81 0.69 -6.98
C ALA A 116 -10.12 0.56 -7.75
N ARG A 117 -11.24 0.32 -7.07
CA ARG A 117 -12.57 0.20 -7.70
C ARG A 117 -12.98 1.49 -8.42
N TYR A 118 -12.75 2.64 -7.80
CA TYR A 118 -13.02 3.93 -8.41
C TYR A 118 -12.23 4.13 -9.71
N LEU A 119 -10.93 3.82 -9.69
CA LEU A 119 -10.07 3.98 -10.86
C LEU A 119 -10.42 2.99 -11.98
N MET A 120 -10.78 1.76 -11.64
CA MET A 120 -11.18 0.74 -12.61
C MET A 120 -12.55 1.03 -13.26
N GLY A 121 -13.47 1.65 -12.53
CA GLY A 121 -14.80 2.03 -13.04
C GLY A 121 -14.81 3.30 -13.89
N LYS A 122 -13.72 4.08 -13.91
CA LYS A 122 -13.63 5.27 -14.74
C LYS A 122 -13.08 4.94 -16.13
N ASN A 123 -13.83 5.30 -17.16
CA ASN A 123 -13.26 5.52 -18.49
C ASN A 123 -12.43 6.81 -18.43
N PHE A 124 -11.13 6.69 -18.19
CA PHE A 124 -10.24 7.85 -18.22
C PHE A 124 -10.28 8.48 -19.62
N ALA A 125 -10.91 9.64 -19.76
CA ALA A 125 -10.67 10.48 -20.92
C ALA A 125 -9.17 10.77 -21.00
N ALA A 126 -8.59 10.79 -22.19
CA ALA A 126 -7.15 10.83 -22.47
C ALA A 126 -6.37 11.97 -21.77
N LYS A 127 -7.02 12.84 -21.01
CA LYS A 127 -6.45 14.00 -20.28
C LYS A 127 -6.53 13.89 -18.74
N GLU A 128 -7.17 12.88 -18.16
CA GLU A 128 -7.22 12.74 -16.69
C GLU A 128 -6.05 11.95 -16.16
N SER A 129 -5.26 12.57 -15.30
CA SER A 129 -4.14 11.91 -14.61
C SER A 129 -4.65 11.06 -13.44
N ILE A 130 -4.25 9.77 -13.38
CA ILE A 130 -4.50 8.89 -12.22
C ILE A 130 -4.01 9.54 -10.92
N LEU A 131 -2.89 10.26 -10.96
CA LEU A 131 -2.35 10.96 -9.80
C LEU A 131 -3.32 12.01 -9.25
N LYS A 132 -4.02 12.78 -10.09
CA LYS A 132 -5.04 13.74 -9.64
C LYS A 132 -6.21 13.05 -8.92
N CYS A 133 -6.55 11.85 -9.33
CA CYS A 133 -7.61 11.07 -8.67
C CYS A 133 -7.18 10.50 -7.31
N LEU A 134 -5.88 10.22 -7.12
CA LEU A 134 -5.33 9.66 -5.88
C LEU A 134 -4.95 10.72 -4.87
N ILE A 135 -4.43 11.83 -5.35
CA ILE A 135 -3.82 12.89 -4.55
C ILE A 135 -4.43 14.22 -5.00
N ASN A 136 -5.18 14.88 -4.11
CA ASN A 136 -5.68 16.22 -4.41
C ASN A 136 -4.51 17.21 -4.38
N PRO A 137 -4.16 17.88 -5.50
CA PRO A 137 -3.04 18.80 -5.54
C PRO A 137 -3.22 20.06 -4.67
N ASN A 138 -4.46 20.38 -4.28
CA ASN A 138 -4.77 21.51 -3.40
C ASN A 138 -4.66 21.19 -1.91
N ASN A 139 -4.16 20.00 -1.55
CA ASN A 139 -3.98 19.62 -0.15
C ASN A 139 -2.72 20.33 0.42
N ASP A 140 -2.81 20.79 1.67
CA ASP A 140 -1.74 21.53 2.36
C ASP A 140 -0.41 20.77 2.45
N ILE A 141 -0.43 19.45 2.29
CA ILE A 141 0.79 18.62 2.19
C ILE A 141 1.68 19.07 1.03
N PHE A 142 1.11 19.45 -0.13
CA PHE A 142 1.90 19.91 -1.27
C PHE A 142 2.47 21.30 -1.05
N LYS A 143 1.71 22.19 -0.41
CA LYS A 143 2.20 23.53 0.00
C LYS A 143 3.41 23.43 0.93
N TYR A 144 3.41 22.42 1.84
CA TYR A 144 4.56 22.18 2.71
C TYR A 144 5.82 21.75 1.95
N TYR A 145 5.69 20.94 0.90
CA TYR A 145 6.82 20.52 0.07
C TYR A 145 7.31 21.63 -0.87
N GLU A 146 6.41 22.45 -1.39
CA GLU A 146 6.78 23.65 -2.19
C GLU A 146 7.59 24.63 -1.33
N TRP A 147 7.16 24.90 -0.11
CA TRP A 147 7.89 25.76 0.83
C TRP A 147 9.29 25.22 1.15
N LYS A 148 9.43 23.90 1.34
CA LYS A 148 10.72 23.27 1.69
C LYS A 148 11.72 23.25 0.54
N ASN A 149 11.27 23.33 -0.71
CA ASN A 149 12.11 23.35 -1.92
C ASN A 149 12.38 24.77 -2.44
N SER A 150 11.90 25.80 -1.73
CA SER A 150 12.09 27.21 -2.09
C SER A 150 13.31 27.86 -1.40
N TYR A 151 14.18 27.05 -0.72
CA TYR A 151 15.41 27.51 -0.08
C TYR A 151 16.62 26.71 -0.52
#